data_3fcaa06efb182b697789b6c9b93f14c4
#
_entry.id   3fcaa06efb182b697789b6c9b93f14c4
#
_cell.length_a   1.000
_cell.length_b   1.000
_cell.length_c   1.000
_cell.angle_alpha   90.00
_cell.angle_beta   90.00
_cell.angle_gamma   90.00
#
_symmetry.space_group_name_H-M   'P 1'
#
loop_
_entity.id
_entity.type
_entity.pdbx_description
1 polymer ?
#
loop_
_entity_poly.entity_id
_entity_poly.type
_entity_poly.pdbx_seq_one_letter_code
_entity_poly.pdbx_strand_id
1 'polypeptide(L)'
;LICIVASKGGNPKNPGWYHNLKNNPEAKIQIGRERFNVVAREIFDLERTEWWKKMDFMNNGVYEQYQNRTSRKIPVMLLQIT
;
A
#
# COMPACT_ATOMS: atom_id res chain seq x y z
N LEU A 1 0.04 -12.87 2.04
CA LEU A 1 -0.36 -11.46 1.97
C LEU A 1 0.83 -10.58 1.62
N ILE A 2 0.60 -9.65 0.71
CA ILE A 2 1.58 -8.66 0.32
C ILE A 2 1.03 -7.29 0.70
N CYS A 3 1.83 -6.49 1.41
CA CYS A 3 1.42 -5.15 1.82
C CYS A 3 2.08 -4.11 0.90
N ILE A 4 1.28 -3.18 0.41
CA ILE A 4 1.77 -2.05 -0.38
C ILE A 4 1.26 -0.74 0.22
N VAL A 5 2.10 0.29 0.15
CA VAL A 5 1.82 1.61 0.75
C VAL A 5 1.77 2.65 -0.35
N ALA A 6 0.63 3.32 -0.48
CA ALA A 6 0.39 4.30 -1.54
C ALA A 6 0.97 5.68 -1.18
N SER A 7 2.26 5.71 -0.87
CA SER A 7 2.93 6.90 -0.33
C SER A 7 3.21 7.98 -1.39
N LYS A 8 3.64 7.59 -2.57
CA LYS A 8 4.07 8.49 -3.64
C LYS A 8 5.01 9.60 -3.10
N GLY A 9 5.95 9.20 -2.20
CA GLY A 9 6.91 10.12 -1.60
C GLY A 9 6.31 11.25 -0.76
N GLY A 10 5.08 11.09 -0.26
CA GLY A 10 4.38 12.14 0.48
C GLY A 10 3.71 13.16 -0.41
N ASN A 11 3.52 12.87 -1.69
CA ASN A 11 2.78 13.74 -2.61
C ASN A 11 1.34 13.94 -2.11
N PRO A 12 0.72 15.14 -2.28
CA PRO A 12 -0.66 15.37 -1.85
C PRO A 12 -1.69 14.55 -2.61
N LYS A 13 -1.33 13.95 -3.74
CA LYS A 13 -2.22 13.09 -4.53
C LYS A 13 -1.81 11.63 -4.37
N ASN A 14 -2.79 10.73 -4.36
CA ASN A 14 -2.54 9.29 -4.38
C ASN A 14 -1.96 8.87 -5.74
N PRO A 15 -1.13 7.80 -5.76
CA PRO A 15 -0.63 7.27 -7.03
C PRO A 15 -1.75 6.69 -7.89
N GLY A 16 -1.56 6.68 -9.21
CA GLY A 16 -2.56 6.18 -10.15
C GLY A 16 -2.94 4.72 -9.91
N TRP A 17 -1.98 3.87 -9.52
CA TRP A 17 -2.25 2.46 -9.27
C TRP A 17 -3.21 2.25 -8.09
N TYR A 18 -3.23 3.17 -7.12
CA TYR A 18 -4.17 3.12 -6.01
C TYR A 18 -5.61 3.25 -6.50
N HIS A 19 -5.86 4.24 -7.37
CA HIS A 19 -7.18 4.45 -7.94
C HIS A 19 -7.62 3.26 -8.81
N ASN A 20 -6.69 2.70 -9.57
CA ASN A 20 -6.98 1.53 -10.39
C ASN A 20 -7.39 0.32 -9.53
N LEU A 21 -6.70 0.05 -8.43
CA LEU A 21 -7.03 -1.05 -7.53
C LEU A 21 -8.33 -0.81 -6.76
N LYS A 22 -8.67 0.43 -6.46
CA LYS A 22 -9.95 0.77 -5.83
C LYS A 22 -11.12 0.47 -6.76
N ASN A 23 -10.95 0.76 -8.04
CA ASN A 23 -11.98 0.53 -9.05
C ASN A 23 -12.05 -0.93 -9.51
N ASN A 24 -10.92 -1.60 -9.53
CA ASN A 24 -10.81 -3.00 -9.94
C ASN A 24 -9.81 -3.71 -9.01
N PRO A 25 -10.29 -4.34 -7.92
CA PRO A 25 -9.40 -4.95 -6.92
C PRO A 25 -8.70 -6.22 -7.40
N GLU A 26 -9.18 -6.84 -8.47
CA GLU A 26 -8.49 -7.98 -9.07
C GLU A 26 -7.35 -7.51 -9.94
N ALA A 27 -6.15 -8.04 -9.70
CA ALA A 27 -4.95 -7.62 -10.43
C ALA A 27 -3.99 -8.79 -10.62
N LYS A 28 -3.00 -8.57 -11.47
CA LYS A 28 -1.86 -9.48 -11.63
C LYS A 28 -0.62 -8.76 -11.19
N ILE A 29 0.21 -9.46 -10.42
CA ILE A 29 1.50 -8.93 -9.98
C ILE A 29 2.63 -9.87 -10.40
N GLN A 30 3.83 -9.33 -10.50
CA GLN A 30 5.02 -10.12 -10.78
C GLN A 30 6.02 -9.93 -9.64
N ILE A 31 6.50 -11.04 -9.10
CA ILE A 31 7.56 -11.04 -8.10
C ILE A 31 8.70 -11.91 -8.65
N GLY A 32 9.84 -11.27 -8.94
CA GLY A 32 10.92 -11.94 -9.64
C GLY A 32 10.46 -12.39 -11.03
N ARG A 33 10.44 -13.70 -11.27
CA ARG A 33 9.97 -14.28 -12.54
C ARG A 33 8.58 -14.88 -12.46
N GLU A 34 7.98 -14.88 -11.28
CA GLU A 34 6.66 -15.49 -11.07
C GLU A 34 5.57 -14.44 -11.14
N ARG A 35 4.43 -14.82 -11.72
CA ARG A 35 3.24 -14.00 -11.82
C ARG A 35 2.12 -14.59 -10.98
N PHE A 36 1.41 -13.71 -10.29
CA PHE A 36 0.34 -14.10 -9.38
C PHE A 36 -0.92 -13.29 -9.67
N ASN A 37 -2.07 -13.95 -9.55
CA ASN A 37 -3.34 -13.25 -9.46
C ASN A 37 -3.59 -12.87 -8.02
N VAL A 38 -4.01 -11.63 -7.78
CA VAL A 38 -4.27 -11.12 -6.43
C VAL A 38 -5.60 -10.40 -6.37
N VAL A 39 -6.15 -10.32 -5.17
CA VAL A 39 -7.27 -9.45 -4.85
C VAL A 39 -6.78 -8.44 -3.82
N ALA A 40 -6.97 -7.16 -4.12
CA ALA A 40 -6.52 -6.06 -3.27
C ALA A 40 -7.66 -5.58 -2.37
N ARG A 41 -7.32 -5.20 -1.14
CA ARG A 41 -8.22 -4.47 -0.26
C ARG A 41 -7.47 -3.41 0.51
N GLU A 42 -8.08 -2.27 0.69
CA GLU A 42 -7.53 -1.23 1.55
C GLU A 42 -7.83 -1.56 3.01
N ILE A 43 -6.86 -1.32 3.88
CA ILE A 43 -7.01 -1.58 5.31
C ILE A 43 -7.07 -0.28 6.10
N PHE A 44 -7.76 -0.33 7.24
CA PHE A 44 -8.07 0.83 8.06
C PHE A 44 -7.87 0.50 9.54
N ASP A 45 -7.92 1.53 10.38
CA ASP A 45 -7.95 1.43 11.82
C ASP A 45 -6.80 0.59 12.40
N LEU A 46 -7.08 -0.37 13.25
CA LEU A 46 -6.06 -1.15 13.95
C LEU A 46 -5.24 -2.01 13.01
N GLU A 47 -5.88 -2.64 12.02
CA GLU A 47 -5.17 -3.45 11.02
C GLU A 47 -4.17 -2.59 10.23
N ARG A 48 -4.59 -1.40 9.82
CA ARG A 48 -3.70 -0.45 9.15
C ARG A 48 -2.54 -0.05 10.05
N THR A 49 -2.81 0.26 11.30
CA THR A 49 -1.79 0.69 12.26
C THR A 49 -0.72 -0.38 12.44
N GLU A 50 -1.13 -1.63 12.55
CA GLU A 50 -0.18 -2.74 12.73
C GLU A 50 0.70 -2.94 11.47
N TRP A 51 0.09 -2.94 10.28
CA TRP A 51 0.84 -3.08 9.05
C TRP A 51 1.73 -1.87 8.77
N TRP A 52 1.24 -0.66 9.08
CA TRP A 52 2.03 0.57 8.93
C TRP A 52 3.31 0.50 9.75
N LYS A 53 3.22 0.08 10.99
CA LYS A 53 4.40 -0.05 11.86
C LYS A 53 5.41 -1.04 11.30
N LYS A 54 4.95 -2.18 10.80
CA LYS A 54 5.83 -3.19 10.19
C LYS A 54 6.53 -2.65 8.95
N MET A 55 5.77 -2.03 8.04
CA MET A 55 6.31 -1.51 6.80
C MET A 55 7.27 -0.35 7.05
N ASP A 56 6.92 0.54 7.96
CA ASP A 56 7.77 1.68 8.32
C ASP A 56 9.09 1.21 8.94
N PHE A 57 9.02 0.27 9.85
CA PHE A 57 10.21 -0.32 10.46
C PHE A 57 11.13 -0.97 9.42
N MET A 58 10.57 -1.77 8.52
CA MET A 58 11.33 -2.44 7.45
C MET A 58 11.97 -1.48 6.46
N ASN A 59 11.47 -0.24 6.38
CA ASN A 59 11.92 0.78 5.44
C ASN A 59 12.54 1.98 6.14
N ASN A 60 13.09 1.78 7.34
CA ASN A 60 13.87 2.77 8.10
C ASN A 60 13.11 4.07 8.40
N GLY A 61 11.80 3.98 8.65
CA GLY A 61 10.97 5.14 9.01
C GLY A 61 10.59 6.04 7.85
N VAL A 62 10.82 5.62 6.61
CA VAL A 62 10.59 6.47 5.44
C VAL A 62 9.09 6.77 5.22
N TYR A 63 8.21 5.84 5.54
CA TYR A 63 6.77 6.05 5.34
C TYR A 63 6.21 7.09 6.30
N GLU A 64 6.69 7.11 7.55
CA GLU A 64 6.30 8.14 8.50
C GLU A 64 6.78 9.52 8.06
N GLN A 65 7.98 9.61 7.47
CA GLN A 65 8.48 10.84 6.88
C GLN A 65 7.58 11.31 5.74
N TYR A 66 7.13 10.40 4.88
CA TYR A 66 6.21 10.73 3.78
C TYR A 66 4.86 11.18 4.32
N GLN A 67 4.34 10.53 5.37
CA GLN A 67 3.08 10.93 5.99
C GLN A 67 3.15 12.35 6.55
N ASN A 68 4.28 12.74 7.10
CA ASN A 68 4.50 14.09 7.64
C ASN A 68 4.55 15.18 6.56
N ARG A 69 4.72 14.81 5.29
CA ARG A 69 4.76 15.75 4.16
C ARG A 69 3.39 16.05 3.57
N THR A 70 2.36 15.32 3.97
CA THR A 70 1.02 15.47 3.39
C THR A 70 -0.04 15.39 4.47
N SER A 71 -1.16 16.08 4.25
CA SER A 71 -2.32 16.02 5.14
C SER A 71 -3.23 14.83 4.82
N ARG A 72 -3.09 14.22 3.63
CA ARG A 72 -3.88 13.02 3.34
C ARG A 72 -3.37 11.83 4.14
N LYS A 73 -4.27 10.96 4.55
CA LYS A 73 -3.88 9.71 5.18
C LYS A 73 -3.42 8.74 4.09
N ILE A 74 -2.14 8.36 4.13
CA ILE A 74 -1.56 7.49 3.11
C ILE A 74 -2.21 6.12 3.16
N PRO A 75 -2.82 5.64 2.04
CA PRO A 75 -3.47 4.34 2.02
C PRO A 75 -2.48 3.18 2.17
N VAL A 76 -2.94 2.14 2.85
CA VAL A 76 -2.24 0.85 2.95
C VAL A 76 -3.16 -0.21 2.39
N MET A 77 -2.64 -1.04 1.50
CA MET A 77 -3.42 -2.09 0.85
C MET A 77 -2.76 -3.45 1.07
N LEU A 78 -3.58 -4.47 1.22
CA LEU A 78 -3.13 -5.85 1.24
C LEU A 78 -3.55 -6.54 -0.04
N LEU A 79 -2.62 -7.33 -0.59
CA LEU A 79 -2.85 -8.13 -1.78
C LEU A 79 -2.89 -9.60 -1.36
N GLN A 80 -4.02 -10.26 -1.60
CA GLN A 80 -4.19 -11.69 -1.34
C GLN A 80 -3.97 -12.46 -2.63
N ILE A 81 -2.99 -13.37 -2.63
CA ILE A 81 -2.76 -14.27 -3.77
C ILE A 81 -3.91 -15.27 -3.83
N THR A 82 -4.49 -15.41 -5.00
CA THR A 82 -5.62 -16.31 -5.24
C THR A 82 -5.20 -17.58 -5.98
#